data_050c65f1c69ab2f9f0f31f567d348ebc
#
_entry.id   050c65f1c69ab2f9f0f31f567d348ebc
#
_cell.length_a   1.000
_cell.length_b   1.000
_cell.length_c   1.000
_cell.angle_alpha   90.00
_cell.angle_beta   90.00
_cell.angle_gamma   90.00
#
_symmetry.space_group_name_H-M   'P 1'
#
loop_
_entity.id
_entity.type
_entity.pdbx_description
1 polymer ?
#
loop_
_entity_poly.entity_id
_entity_poly.type
_entity_poly.pdbx_seq_one_letter_code
_entity_poly.pdbx_strand_id
1 'polypeptide(L)'
;MEVEIRSQNLRLDEETQSHVERRMNFALEQFNSWITRVQVHLEDVNGPRRGIDKQCRILVNIKGGKTIKVEDMDVDLIAAVNRAADRLGQVVSREVDRRREKKG
;
A
#
# COMPACT_ATOMS: atom_id res chain seq x y z
N MET A 1 5.54 -1.24 -13.06
CA MET A 1 5.39 -0.95 -11.61
C MET A 1 5.89 -2.13 -10.81
N GLU A 2 6.84 -1.89 -9.96
CA GLU A 2 7.43 -2.93 -9.12
C GLU A 2 6.79 -2.89 -7.74
N VAL A 3 6.25 -4.03 -7.28
CA VAL A 3 5.63 -4.14 -5.96
C VAL A 3 6.48 -5.06 -5.10
N GLU A 4 6.97 -4.54 -3.99
CA GLU A 4 7.77 -5.28 -3.03
C GLU A 4 6.98 -5.44 -1.74
N ILE A 5 6.85 -6.68 -1.28
CA ILE A 5 6.08 -7.00 -0.07
C ILE A 5 7.02 -7.58 0.97
N ARG A 6 6.99 -7.00 2.18
CA ARG A 6 7.76 -7.50 3.31
C ARG A 6 6.84 -7.71 4.50
N SER A 7 7.14 -8.72 5.30
CA SER A 7 6.38 -9.00 6.51
C SER A 7 7.31 -9.10 7.71
N GLN A 8 6.80 -8.70 8.87
CA GLN A 8 7.53 -8.77 10.13
C GLN A 8 6.61 -9.28 11.22
N ASN A 9 7.07 -10.28 11.96
CA ASN A 9 6.31 -10.92 13.05
C ASN A 9 4.99 -11.54 12.62
N LEU A 10 4.86 -11.86 11.34
CA LEU A 10 3.73 -12.62 10.83
C LEU A 10 4.19 -13.43 9.62
N ARG A 11 3.52 -14.55 9.40
CA ARG A 11 3.81 -15.42 8.28
C ARG A 11 2.88 -15.03 7.12
N LEU A 12 3.48 -14.80 5.96
CA LEU A 12 2.75 -14.41 4.77
C LEU A 12 2.65 -15.62 3.84
N ASP A 13 1.45 -16.19 3.70
CA ASP A 13 1.25 -17.30 2.78
C ASP A 13 1.05 -16.79 1.35
N GLU A 14 1.08 -17.71 0.39
CA GLU A 14 0.98 -17.36 -1.02
C GLU A 14 -0.34 -16.68 -1.36
N GLU A 15 -1.43 -17.14 -0.74
CA GLU A 15 -2.75 -16.58 -0.99
C GLU A 15 -2.83 -15.12 -0.53
N THR A 16 -2.32 -14.84 0.67
CA THR A 16 -2.28 -13.49 1.20
C THR A 16 -1.39 -12.60 0.36
N GLN A 17 -0.21 -13.10 -0.03
CA GLN A 17 0.71 -12.34 -0.87
C GLN A 17 0.07 -12.00 -2.22
N SER A 18 -0.60 -12.97 -2.84
CA SER A 18 -1.30 -12.74 -4.11
C SER A 18 -2.42 -11.72 -3.95
N HIS A 19 -3.15 -11.77 -2.83
CA HIS A 19 -4.20 -10.79 -2.56
C HIS A 19 -3.63 -9.38 -2.46
N VAL A 20 -2.53 -9.21 -1.75
CA VAL A 20 -1.89 -7.90 -1.60
C VAL A 20 -1.44 -7.36 -2.95
N GLU A 21 -0.80 -8.21 -3.76
CA GLU A 21 -0.36 -7.82 -5.10
C GLU A 21 -1.53 -7.38 -5.97
N ARG A 22 -2.63 -8.14 -5.97
CA ARG A 22 -3.82 -7.80 -6.75
C ARG A 22 -4.42 -6.46 -6.29
N ARG A 23 -4.48 -6.24 -4.97
CA ARG A 23 -5.03 -5.00 -4.45
C ARG A 23 -4.16 -3.79 -4.83
N MET A 24 -2.84 -3.94 -4.80
CA MET A 24 -1.94 -2.87 -5.22
C MET A 24 -2.09 -2.58 -6.71
N ASN A 25 -2.11 -3.61 -7.54
CA ASN A 25 -2.29 -3.44 -8.97
C ASN A 25 -3.63 -2.79 -9.29
N PHE A 26 -4.70 -3.25 -8.66
CA PHE A 26 -6.03 -2.67 -8.87
C PHE A 26 -6.08 -1.20 -8.48
N ALA A 27 -5.48 -0.84 -7.35
CA ALA A 27 -5.52 0.54 -6.86
C ALA A 27 -4.67 1.49 -7.70
N LEU A 28 -3.60 1.00 -8.33
CA LEU A 28 -2.56 1.85 -8.90
C LEU A 28 -2.36 1.70 -10.40
N GLU A 29 -3.00 0.72 -11.07
CA GLU A 29 -2.69 0.45 -12.48
C GLU A 29 -2.91 1.64 -13.41
N GLN A 30 -3.92 2.46 -13.16
CA GLN A 30 -4.17 3.63 -13.99
C GLN A 30 -3.12 4.73 -13.80
N PHE A 31 -2.32 4.63 -12.75
CA PHE A 31 -1.25 5.58 -12.46
C PHE A 31 0.13 4.99 -12.70
N ASN A 32 0.21 3.85 -13.35
CA ASN A 32 1.45 3.09 -13.51
C ASN A 32 2.59 3.94 -14.08
N SER A 33 2.30 4.80 -15.06
CA SER A 33 3.33 5.64 -15.68
C SER A 33 3.90 6.69 -14.73
N TRP A 34 3.21 6.98 -13.62
CA TRP A 34 3.64 7.96 -12.63
C TRP A 34 4.40 7.33 -11.46
N ILE A 35 4.37 6.01 -11.33
CA ILE A 35 4.90 5.30 -10.17
C ILE A 35 6.19 4.58 -10.53
N THR A 36 7.22 4.79 -9.71
CA THR A 36 8.50 4.11 -9.90
C THR A 36 8.62 2.90 -9.00
N ARG A 37 8.03 2.92 -7.80
CA ARG A 37 8.19 1.83 -6.84
C ARG A 37 7.03 1.80 -5.85
N VAL A 38 6.62 0.58 -5.48
CA VAL A 38 5.61 0.35 -4.43
C VAL A 38 6.20 -0.61 -3.41
N GLN A 39 6.18 -0.22 -2.13
CA GLN A 39 6.62 -1.08 -1.03
C GLN A 39 5.47 -1.27 -0.07
N VAL A 40 5.17 -2.52 0.27
CA VAL A 40 4.13 -2.88 1.23
C VAL A 40 4.80 -3.55 2.42
N HIS A 41 4.60 -3.01 3.60
CA HIS A 41 5.11 -3.57 4.84
C HIS A 41 3.94 -4.04 5.69
N LEU A 42 3.95 -5.32 6.04
CA LEU A 42 2.92 -5.95 6.85
C LEU A 42 3.55 -6.39 8.16
N GLU A 43 2.92 -6.04 9.27
CA GLU A 43 3.51 -6.32 10.57
C GLU A 43 2.44 -6.65 11.61
N ASP A 44 2.75 -7.61 12.49
CA ASP A 44 2.02 -7.83 13.71
C ASP A 44 2.74 -7.05 14.82
N VAL A 45 2.21 -5.89 15.18
CA VAL A 45 2.91 -4.98 16.11
C VAL A 45 2.79 -5.38 17.57
N ASN A 46 1.84 -6.25 17.91
CA ASN A 46 1.63 -6.70 19.30
C ASN A 46 2.11 -8.13 19.56
N GLY A 47 2.58 -8.82 18.53
CA GLY A 47 3.02 -10.20 18.65
C GLY A 47 1.86 -11.11 19.06
N PRO A 48 2.03 -11.95 20.13
CA PRO A 48 0.99 -12.88 20.55
C PRO A 48 -0.20 -12.23 21.27
N ARG A 49 -0.15 -10.95 21.56
CA ARG A 49 -1.25 -10.26 22.23
C ARG A 49 -2.41 -10.02 21.27
N ARG A 50 -3.61 -10.05 21.78
CA ARG A 50 -4.81 -9.82 20.98
C ARG A 50 -5.12 -8.34 20.90
N GLY A 51 -5.80 -7.93 19.83
CA GLY A 51 -6.24 -6.55 19.65
C GLY A 51 -6.04 -6.07 18.22
N ILE A 52 -6.05 -4.77 18.04
CA ILE A 52 -5.79 -4.13 16.75
C ILE A 52 -4.29 -4.11 16.55
N ASP A 53 -3.77 -5.16 15.92
CA ASP A 53 -2.35 -5.46 15.89
C ASP A 53 -1.77 -5.73 14.50
N LYS A 54 -2.60 -5.87 13.48
CA LYS A 54 -2.10 -6.10 12.13
C LYS A 54 -2.00 -4.76 11.39
N GLN A 55 -0.77 -4.40 11.04
CA GLN A 55 -0.50 -3.13 10.37
C GLN A 55 -0.15 -3.34 8.91
N CYS A 56 -0.72 -2.51 8.04
CA CYS A 56 -0.34 -2.41 6.64
C CYS A 56 0.17 -1.00 6.38
N ARG A 57 1.42 -0.89 5.93
CA ARG A 57 2.03 0.38 5.56
C ARG A 57 2.46 0.30 4.10
N ILE A 58 2.03 1.26 3.30
CA ILE A 58 2.33 1.29 1.87
C ILE A 58 3.08 2.57 1.54
N LEU A 59 4.21 2.42 0.85
CA LEU A 59 5.02 3.52 0.37
C LEU A 59 5.02 3.49 -1.15
N VAL A 60 4.67 4.61 -1.78
CA VAL A 60 4.65 4.71 -3.23
C VAL A 60 5.55 5.87 -3.65
N ASN A 61 6.54 5.57 -4.48
CA ASN A 61 7.43 6.59 -5.02
C ASN A 61 6.87 7.08 -6.34
N ILE A 62 6.61 8.38 -6.41
CA ILE A 62 6.07 9.04 -7.59
C ILE A 62 7.24 9.67 -8.36
N LYS A 63 7.18 9.64 -9.68
CA LYS A 63 8.17 10.32 -10.52
C LYS A 63 8.26 11.79 -10.13
N GLY A 64 9.46 12.29 -10.01
CA GLY A 64 9.71 13.64 -9.51
C GLY A 64 10.11 13.68 -8.05
N GLY A 65 10.25 12.52 -7.40
CA GLY A 65 10.88 12.41 -6.09
C GLY A 65 9.95 12.39 -4.89
N LYS A 66 8.63 12.45 -5.09
CA LYS A 66 7.71 12.41 -3.95
C LYS A 66 7.41 10.99 -3.52
N THR A 67 7.33 10.75 -2.22
CA THR A 67 6.90 9.48 -1.65
C THR A 67 5.59 9.67 -0.91
N ILE A 68 4.61 8.84 -1.26
CA ILE A 68 3.31 8.81 -0.58
C ILE A 68 3.32 7.65 0.40
N LYS A 69 2.85 7.89 1.62
CA LYS A 69 2.77 6.88 2.66
C LYS A 69 1.33 6.77 3.16
N VAL A 70 0.83 5.55 3.23
CA VAL A 70 -0.50 5.24 3.77
C VAL A 70 -0.34 4.10 4.79
N GLU A 71 -1.00 4.22 5.93
CA GLU A 71 -0.99 3.18 6.96
C GLU A 71 -2.41 2.86 7.41
N ASP A 72 -2.65 1.61 7.78
CA ASP A 72 -3.88 1.19 8.41
C ASP A 72 -3.61 0.03 9.34
N MET A 73 -4.47 -0.15 10.33
CA MET A 73 -4.36 -1.24 11.30
C MET A 73 -5.72 -1.88 11.51
N ASP A 74 -5.71 -3.19 11.76
CA ASP A 74 -6.93 -3.95 12.05
C ASP A 74 -6.56 -5.22 12.80
N VAL A 75 -7.54 -5.87 13.41
CA VAL A 75 -7.35 -7.22 13.95
C VAL A 75 -7.16 -8.22 12.81
N ASP A 76 -7.68 -7.92 11.63
CA ASP A 76 -7.59 -8.73 10.43
C ASP A 76 -6.67 -8.06 9.42
N LEU A 77 -5.60 -8.76 9.04
CA LEU A 77 -4.62 -8.24 8.08
C LEU A 77 -5.25 -7.85 6.75
N ILE A 78 -6.16 -8.70 6.23
CA ILE A 78 -6.80 -8.43 4.93
C ILE A 78 -7.65 -7.15 4.99
N ALA A 79 -8.34 -6.91 6.11
CA ALA A 79 -9.11 -5.67 6.27
C ALA A 79 -8.19 -4.45 6.28
N ALA A 80 -7.05 -4.53 6.95
CA ALA A 80 -6.07 -3.45 6.97
C ALA A 80 -5.54 -3.17 5.55
N VAL A 81 -5.21 -4.23 4.81
CA VAL A 81 -4.71 -4.12 3.43
C VAL A 81 -5.76 -3.46 2.54
N ASN A 82 -7.01 -3.91 2.63
CA ASN A 82 -8.07 -3.39 1.76
C ASN A 82 -8.33 -1.91 1.99
N ARG A 83 -8.41 -1.48 3.26
CA ARG A 83 -8.62 -0.06 3.57
C ARG A 83 -7.42 0.80 3.17
N ALA A 84 -6.21 0.30 3.43
CA ALA A 84 -5.00 1.01 3.03
C ALA A 84 -4.95 1.19 1.50
N ALA A 85 -5.29 0.13 0.75
CA ALA A 85 -5.30 0.18 -0.71
C ALA A 85 -6.32 1.18 -1.25
N ASP A 86 -7.53 1.21 -0.66
CA ASP A 86 -8.56 2.17 -1.07
C ASP A 86 -8.09 3.61 -0.86
N ARG A 87 -7.52 3.88 0.31
CA ARG A 87 -7.02 5.22 0.62
C ARG A 87 -5.84 5.59 -0.28
N LEU A 88 -4.97 4.62 -0.55
CA LEU A 88 -3.81 4.83 -1.41
C LEU A 88 -4.24 5.30 -2.80
N GLY A 89 -5.23 4.64 -3.39
CA GLY A 89 -5.74 5.03 -4.71
C GLY A 89 -6.22 6.47 -4.73
N GLN A 90 -6.91 6.90 -3.69
CA GLN A 90 -7.40 8.27 -3.57
C GLN A 90 -6.26 9.28 -3.45
N VAL A 91 -5.26 8.98 -2.61
CA VAL A 91 -4.14 9.89 -2.39
C VAL A 91 -3.26 10.01 -3.63
N VAL A 92 -2.99 8.89 -4.29
CA VAL A 92 -2.20 8.90 -5.53
C VAL A 92 -2.94 9.65 -6.63
N SER A 93 -4.25 9.45 -6.74
CA SER A 93 -5.08 10.16 -7.73
C SER A 93 -4.96 11.68 -7.55
N ARG A 94 -5.05 12.16 -6.31
CA ARG A 94 -4.93 13.60 -6.03
C ARG A 94 -3.54 14.12 -6.39
N GLU A 95 -2.51 13.37 -6.10
CA GLU A 95 -1.14 13.79 -6.39
C GLU A 95 -0.89 13.85 -7.89
N VAL A 96 -1.38 12.87 -8.65
CA VAL A 96 -1.24 12.84 -10.11
C VAL A 96 -2.01 14.01 -10.72
N ASP A 97 -3.23 14.25 -10.26
CA ASP A 97 -4.05 15.37 -10.75
C ASP A 97 -3.35 16.71 -10.51
N ARG A 98 -2.77 16.89 -9.33
CA ARG A 98 -2.04 18.10 -9.00
C ARG A 98 -0.85 18.32 -9.94
N ARG A 99 -0.12 17.26 -10.29
CA ARG A 99 1.01 17.35 -11.17
C ARG A 99 0.60 17.65 -12.61
N ARG A 100 -0.53 17.09 -13.05
CA ARG A 100 -1.07 17.37 -14.37
C ARG A 100 -1.47 18.84 -14.50
N GLU A 101 -2.04 19.41 -13.48
CA GLU A 101 -2.45 20.83 -13.48
C GLU A 101 -1.25 21.76 -13.58
N LYS A 102 -0.12 21.40 -12.98
CA LYS A 102 1.08 22.22 -13.01
C LYS A 102 1.76 22.27 -14.36
N LYS A 103 1.35 21.44 -15.28
CA LYS A 103 1.90 21.39 -16.63
C LYS A 103 1.13 22.27 -17.62
N GLY A 104 0.17 22.98 -17.12
CA GLY A 104 -0.65 23.85 -17.94
C GLY A 104 0.09 24.96 -18.64
#